data_d2ead71b0f638ce8ec1b8561b8734c92
#
_entry.id   d2ead71b0f638ce8ec1b8561b8734c92
#
_cell.length_a   1.000
_cell.length_b   1.000
_cell.length_c   1.000
_cell.angle_alpha   90.00
_cell.angle_beta   90.00
_cell.angle_gamma   90.00
#
_symmetry.space_group_name_H-M   'P 1'
#
loop_
_entity.id
_entity.type
_entity.pdbx_description
1 polymer ?
#
loop_
_entity_poly.entity_id
_entity_poly.type
_entity_poly.pdbx_seq_one_letter_code
_entity_poly.pdbx_strand_id
1 'polypeptide(L)'
;MRFSKLGDYLKADSGILGLMQDIDTAMTGPDPMLLLGGGNPARIPAVQEVFRDSMQQLLDDGDRFENIGGSYDGAKGDSVVGQALASLLQKRFGWDIGPENVAITNGSQSSFYTLFHLFAGEYSDHPCRKILLPP
;
A
#
# COMPACT_ATOMS: atom_id res chain seq x y z
N MET A 1 29.98 -15.11 -5.08
CA MET A 1 29.46 -14.41 -3.90
C MET A 1 28.71 -15.42 -3.03
N ARG A 2 28.92 -15.44 -1.71
CA ARG A 2 28.19 -16.35 -0.80
C ARG A 2 27.10 -15.57 -0.10
N PHE A 3 25.89 -16.12 -0.08
CA PHE A 3 24.74 -15.56 0.64
C PHE A 3 24.55 -16.27 1.99
N SER A 4 23.75 -15.69 2.88
CA SER A 4 23.27 -16.36 4.07
C SER A 4 22.25 -17.46 3.66
N LYS A 5 21.91 -18.36 4.58
CA LYS A 5 20.83 -19.35 4.33
C LYS A 5 19.51 -18.72 3.93
N LEU A 6 19.14 -17.58 4.57
CA LEU A 6 17.96 -16.81 4.17
C LEU A 6 18.14 -16.19 2.79
N GLY A 7 19.33 -15.66 2.48
CA GLY A 7 19.61 -15.12 1.16
C GLY A 7 19.54 -16.15 0.03
N ASP A 8 20.01 -17.37 0.29
CA ASP A 8 19.88 -18.49 -0.66
C ASP A 8 18.42 -18.90 -0.85
N TYR A 9 17.61 -18.89 0.23
CA TYR A 9 16.18 -19.14 0.15
C TYR A 9 15.44 -18.06 -0.66
N LEU A 10 15.73 -16.79 -0.41
CA LEU A 10 15.10 -15.66 -1.12
C LEU A 10 15.48 -15.58 -2.60
N LYS A 11 16.63 -16.13 -2.96
CA LYS A 11 17.12 -16.20 -4.35
C LYS A 11 16.55 -17.39 -5.11
N ALA A 12 16.02 -18.40 -4.43
CA ALA A 12 15.44 -19.56 -5.07
C ALA A 12 14.24 -19.17 -5.94
N ASP A 13 14.05 -19.88 -7.05
CA ASP A 13 12.89 -19.68 -7.90
C ASP A 13 11.61 -19.86 -7.12
N SER A 14 10.79 -18.82 -7.11
CA SER A 14 9.47 -18.86 -6.48
C SER A 14 8.39 -18.90 -7.55
N GLY A 15 7.32 -19.68 -7.29
CA GLY A 15 6.20 -19.76 -8.22
C GLY A 15 5.55 -18.41 -8.53
N ILE A 16 5.63 -17.44 -7.61
CA ILE A 16 5.11 -16.09 -7.85
C ILE A 16 5.94 -15.31 -8.88
N LEU A 17 7.27 -15.47 -8.86
CA LEU A 17 8.14 -14.81 -9.86
C LEU A 17 7.90 -15.40 -11.25
N GLY A 18 7.79 -16.72 -11.36
CA GLY A 18 7.43 -17.38 -12.62
C GLY A 18 6.08 -16.91 -13.15
N LEU A 19 5.06 -16.88 -12.30
CA LEU A 19 3.74 -16.39 -12.67
C LEU A 19 3.76 -14.93 -13.16
N MET A 20 4.51 -14.05 -12.47
CA MET A 20 4.64 -12.65 -12.87
C MET A 20 5.35 -12.51 -14.21
N GLN A 21 6.34 -13.33 -14.49
CA GLN A 21 7.06 -13.34 -15.76
C GLN A 21 6.19 -13.84 -16.90
N ASP A 22 5.38 -14.89 -16.67
CA ASP A 22 4.41 -15.39 -17.64
C ASP A 22 3.36 -14.34 -17.99
N ILE A 23 2.83 -13.62 -16.97
CA ILE A 23 1.89 -12.52 -17.17
C ILE A 23 2.54 -11.39 -17.99
N ASP A 24 3.75 -10.97 -17.65
CA ASP A 24 4.47 -9.91 -18.37
C ASP A 24 4.70 -10.30 -19.83
N THR A 25 5.18 -11.53 -20.07
CA THR A 25 5.37 -12.07 -21.42
C THR A 25 4.08 -12.10 -22.23
N ALA A 26 2.99 -12.51 -21.59
CA ALA A 26 1.69 -12.57 -22.21
C ALA A 26 1.11 -11.19 -22.55
N MET A 27 1.32 -10.20 -21.67
CA MET A 27 0.85 -8.82 -21.88
C MET A 27 1.67 -8.05 -22.93
N THR A 28 2.94 -8.42 -23.13
CA THR A 28 3.82 -7.79 -24.11
C THR A 28 3.85 -8.52 -25.46
N GLY A 29 3.19 -9.67 -25.55
CA GLY A 29 3.07 -10.47 -26.77
C GLY A 29 2.26 -9.79 -27.88
N PRO A 30 2.37 -10.30 -29.12
CA PRO A 30 1.68 -9.73 -30.28
C PRO A 30 0.15 -9.94 -30.26
N ASP A 31 -0.33 -10.91 -29.51
CA ASP A 31 -1.74 -11.25 -29.44
C ASP A 31 -2.43 -10.55 -28.27
N PRO A 32 -3.63 -9.97 -28.46
CA PRO A 32 -4.37 -9.35 -27.39
C PRO A 32 -4.80 -10.39 -26.36
N MET A 33 -4.34 -10.22 -25.11
CA MET A 33 -4.68 -11.12 -24.02
C MET A 33 -5.72 -10.52 -23.09
N LEU A 34 -6.74 -11.33 -22.74
CA LEU A 34 -7.70 -11.00 -21.70
C LEU A 34 -7.19 -11.53 -20.36
N LEU A 35 -6.72 -10.61 -19.51
CA LEU A 35 -6.17 -10.96 -18.21
C LEU A 35 -7.30 -11.07 -17.18
N LEU A 36 -7.58 -12.29 -16.70
CA LEU A 36 -8.56 -12.55 -15.65
C LEU A 36 -7.95 -12.77 -14.26
N GLY A 37 -6.62 -12.85 -14.17
CA GLY A 37 -5.91 -13.23 -12.95
C GLY A 37 -5.12 -12.13 -12.27
N GLY A 38 -5.00 -10.95 -12.83
CA GLY A 38 -4.21 -9.85 -12.29
C GLY A 38 -5.04 -8.60 -12.02
N GLY A 39 -4.79 -7.95 -10.91
CA GLY A 39 -5.59 -6.85 -10.42
C GLY A 39 -5.12 -5.46 -10.84
N ASN A 40 -4.99 -5.17 -12.12
CA ASN A 40 -4.84 -3.77 -12.52
C ASN A 40 -6.16 -3.03 -12.32
N PRO A 41 -6.15 -1.85 -11.66
CA PRO A 41 -7.36 -1.04 -11.52
C PRO A 41 -7.97 -0.70 -12.89
N ALA A 42 -9.29 -0.70 -12.96
CA ALA A 42 -9.99 -0.26 -14.17
C ALA A 42 -9.62 1.19 -14.50
N ARG A 43 -9.41 1.48 -15.77
CA ARG A 43 -9.24 2.85 -16.24
C ARG A 43 -10.60 3.51 -16.34
N ILE A 44 -10.86 4.47 -15.45
CA ILE A 44 -12.07 5.30 -15.44
C ILE A 44 -11.67 6.70 -15.89
N PRO A 45 -11.98 7.12 -17.13
CA PRO A 45 -11.49 8.38 -17.70
C PRO A 45 -11.77 9.60 -16.80
N ALA A 46 -12.96 9.73 -16.28
CA ALA A 46 -13.35 10.83 -15.40
C ALA A 46 -12.50 10.90 -14.12
N VAL A 47 -12.12 9.74 -13.55
CA VAL A 47 -11.23 9.69 -12.36
C VAL A 47 -9.80 10.05 -12.73
N GLN A 48 -9.34 9.60 -13.92
CA GLN A 48 -8.01 9.95 -14.41
C GLN A 48 -7.87 11.45 -14.71
N GLU A 49 -8.93 12.09 -15.17
CA GLU A 49 -8.99 13.54 -15.38
C GLU A 49 -8.83 14.29 -14.04
N VAL A 50 -9.58 13.90 -13.01
CA VAL A 50 -9.45 14.47 -11.66
C VAL A 50 -8.02 14.31 -11.11
N PHE A 51 -7.39 13.15 -11.28
CA PHE A 51 -6.00 12.96 -10.86
C PHE A 51 -5.02 13.85 -11.62
N ARG A 52 -5.22 14.01 -12.92
CA ARG A 52 -4.39 14.90 -13.76
C ARG A 52 -4.50 16.34 -13.32
N ASP A 53 -5.73 16.82 -13.11
CA ASP A 53 -5.99 18.19 -12.66
C ASP A 53 -5.41 18.44 -11.26
N SER A 54 -5.57 17.48 -10.36
CA SER A 54 -4.99 17.56 -9.00
C SER A 54 -3.45 17.60 -9.03
N MET A 55 -2.83 16.84 -9.93
CA MET A 55 -1.38 16.88 -10.12
C MET A 55 -0.94 18.24 -10.69
N GLN A 56 -1.69 18.78 -11.65
CA GLN A 56 -1.38 20.12 -12.20
C GLN A 56 -1.48 21.18 -11.12
N GLN A 57 -2.53 21.17 -10.30
CA GLN A 57 -2.67 22.08 -9.17
C GLN A 57 -1.50 21.97 -8.19
N LEU A 58 -1.03 20.75 -7.91
CA LEU A 58 0.13 20.54 -7.06
C LEU A 58 1.41 21.14 -7.62
N LEU A 59 1.62 21.03 -8.93
CA LEU A 59 2.78 21.61 -9.62
C LEU A 59 2.73 23.14 -9.67
N ASP A 60 1.53 23.71 -9.68
CA ASP A 60 1.31 25.15 -9.73
C ASP A 60 1.29 25.81 -8.32
N ASP A 61 1.32 25.02 -7.26
CA ASP A 61 1.21 25.47 -5.85
C ASP A 61 2.60 25.69 -5.21
N GLY A 62 3.31 26.69 -5.71
CA GLY A 62 4.61 27.09 -5.18
C GLY A 62 5.65 25.97 -5.23
N ASP A 63 6.27 25.67 -4.09
CA ASP A 63 7.29 24.63 -3.91
C ASP A 63 6.73 23.33 -3.30
N ARG A 64 5.43 23.16 -3.33
CA ARG A 64 4.74 22.04 -2.69
C ARG A 64 5.12 20.69 -3.29
N PHE A 65 5.30 20.65 -4.59
CA PHE A 65 5.74 19.42 -5.28
C PHE A 65 7.16 19.02 -4.85
N GLU A 66 8.08 19.96 -4.78
CA GLU A 66 9.46 19.75 -4.36
C GLU A 66 9.53 19.30 -2.90
N ASN A 67 8.68 19.85 -2.04
CA ASN A 67 8.60 19.47 -0.63
C ASN A 67 8.13 18.03 -0.40
N ILE A 68 7.22 17.51 -1.24
CA ILE A 68 6.77 16.12 -1.16
C ILE A 68 7.92 15.14 -1.38
N GLY A 69 8.82 15.45 -2.32
CA GLY A 69 9.98 14.59 -2.62
C GLY A 69 11.21 14.87 -1.76
N GLY A 70 11.31 16.08 -1.19
CA GLY A 70 12.50 16.58 -0.51
C GLY A 70 12.47 16.56 1.00
N SER A 71 11.33 16.27 1.62
CA SER A 71 11.14 16.30 3.06
C SER A 71 10.68 14.96 3.62
N TYR A 72 11.10 14.63 4.83
CA TYR A 72 10.57 13.48 5.55
C TYR A 72 9.26 13.84 6.24
N ASP A 73 8.27 12.98 6.07
CA ASP A 73 7.04 13.04 6.84
C ASP A 73 7.24 12.50 8.26
N GLY A 74 6.27 12.79 9.13
CA GLY A 74 6.20 12.18 10.46
C GLY A 74 5.99 10.66 10.39
N ALA A 75 6.16 9.98 11.52
CA ALA A 75 6.02 8.51 11.61
C ALA A 75 4.67 7.95 11.16
N LYS A 76 3.63 8.76 11.12
CA LYS A 76 2.28 8.39 10.66
C LYS A 76 2.02 8.74 9.18
N GLY A 77 3.01 9.30 8.49
CA GLY A 77 2.87 9.84 7.15
C GLY A 77 2.43 11.32 7.13
N ASP A 78 2.06 11.81 5.96
CA ASP A 78 1.63 13.20 5.74
C ASP A 78 0.38 13.54 6.57
N SER A 79 0.46 14.62 7.35
CA SER A 79 -0.61 15.04 8.25
C SER A 79 -1.84 15.58 7.52
N VAL A 80 -1.65 16.19 6.35
CA VAL A 80 -2.74 16.72 5.52
C VAL A 80 -3.56 15.56 4.93
N VAL A 81 -2.88 14.52 4.45
CA VAL A 81 -3.53 13.30 3.97
C VAL A 81 -4.28 12.59 5.11
N GLY A 82 -3.65 12.47 6.29
CA GLY A 82 -4.28 11.88 7.48
C GLY A 82 -5.57 12.61 7.88
N GLN A 83 -5.54 13.96 7.90
CA GLN A 83 -6.70 14.78 8.20
C GLN A 83 -7.80 14.65 7.14
N ALA A 84 -7.43 14.68 5.86
CA ALA A 84 -8.38 14.55 4.76
C ALA A 84 -9.08 13.18 4.79
N LEU A 85 -8.33 12.12 5.03
CA LEU A 85 -8.86 10.75 5.11
C LEU A 85 -9.80 10.59 6.32
N ALA A 86 -9.42 11.05 7.51
CA ALA A 86 -10.29 11.03 8.69
C ALA A 86 -11.61 11.77 8.42
N SER A 87 -11.52 12.98 7.85
CA SER A 87 -12.69 13.78 7.49
C SER A 87 -13.60 13.09 6.46
N LEU A 88 -13.01 12.42 5.47
CA LEU A 88 -13.75 11.65 4.48
C LEU A 88 -14.53 10.50 5.14
N LEU A 89 -13.87 9.73 5.99
CA LEU A 89 -14.46 8.57 6.67
C LEU A 89 -15.56 8.98 7.65
N GLN A 90 -15.36 10.07 8.40
CA GLN A 90 -16.40 10.68 9.24
C GLN A 90 -17.64 11.04 8.41
N LYS A 91 -17.44 11.79 7.32
CA LYS A 91 -18.54 12.25 6.47
C LYS A 91 -19.27 11.12 5.76
N ARG A 92 -18.52 10.11 5.28
CA ARG A 92 -19.07 9.04 4.45
C ARG A 92 -19.73 7.94 5.27
N PHE A 93 -19.16 7.61 6.42
CA PHE A 93 -19.54 6.44 7.20
C PHE A 93 -19.99 6.77 8.64
N GLY A 94 -19.88 8.03 9.07
CA GLY A 94 -20.20 8.43 10.44
C GLY A 94 -19.25 7.87 11.51
N TRP A 95 -18.02 7.49 11.11
CA TRP A 95 -17.05 6.94 12.05
C TRP A 95 -16.52 8.02 13.00
N ASP A 96 -16.45 7.69 14.29
CA ASP A 96 -15.86 8.56 15.31
C ASP A 96 -14.34 8.34 15.34
N ILE A 97 -13.65 8.93 14.38
CA ILE A 97 -12.19 8.87 14.22
C ILE A 97 -11.62 10.24 13.90
N GLY A 98 -10.39 10.50 14.35
CA GLY A 98 -9.61 11.68 14.00
C GLY A 98 -8.33 11.31 13.25
N PRO A 99 -7.50 12.28 12.86
CA PRO A 99 -6.23 12.04 12.21
C PRO A 99 -5.25 11.22 13.07
N GLU A 100 -5.42 11.22 14.39
CA GLU A 100 -4.65 10.39 15.32
C GLU A 100 -4.91 8.88 15.13
N ASN A 101 -6.03 8.51 14.55
CA ASN A 101 -6.40 7.13 14.24
C ASN A 101 -5.96 6.68 12.84
N VAL A 102 -5.31 7.56 12.09
CA VAL A 102 -4.85 7.29 10.72
C VAL A 102 -3.33 7.16 10.70
N ALA A 103 -2.84 6.08 10.14
CA ALA A 103 -1.43 5.89 9.83
C ALA A 103 -1.28 5.42 8.38
N ILE A 104 -0.40 6.09 7.64
CA ILE A 104 -0.11 5.75 6.25
C ILE A 104 1.13 4.86 6.22
N THR A 105 1.06 3.79 5.47
CA THR A 105 2.16 2.83 5.30
C THR A 105 2.49 2.65 3.83
N ASN A 106 3.63 2.03 3.55
CA ASN A 106 4.06 1.69 2.20
C ASN A 106 3.35 0.43 1.65
N GLY A 107 2.04 0.39 1.77
CA GLY A 107 1.18 -0.65 1.24
C GLY A 107 0.59 -1.57 2.31
N SER A 108 -0.48 -2.28 1.93
CA SER A 108 -1.25 -3.15 2.84
C SER A 108 -0.42 -4.29 3.44
N GLN A 109 0.55 -4.82 2.71
CA GLN A 109 1.42 -5.90 3.24
C GLN A 109 2.25 -5.42 4.43
N SER A 110 2.77 -4.20 4.39
CA SER A 110 3.48 -3.59 5.53
C SER A 110 2.55 -3.34 6.70
N SER A 111 1.31 -2.92 6.43
CA SER A 111 0.29 -2.78 7.47
C SER A 111 -0.02 -4.12 8.14
N PHE A 112 -0.24 -5.19 7.37
CA PHE A 112 -0.47 -6.53 7.92
C PHE A 112 0.73 -7.04 8.72
N TYR A 113 1.94 -6.85 8.20
CA TYR A 113 3.15 -7.21 8.94
C TYR A 113 3.18 -6.54 10.31
N THR A 114 2.92 -5.23 10.37
CA THR A 114 2.87 -4.48 11.62
C THR A 114 1.76 -4.99 12.55
N LEU A 115 0.54 -5.17 12.04
CA LEU A 115 -0.60 -5.64 12.82
C LEU A 115 -0.36 -7.06 13.39
N PHE A 116 0.21 -7.96 12.61
CA PHE A 116 0.54 -9.31 13.10
C PHE A 116 1.56 -9.26 14.22
N HIS A 117 2.59 -8.42 14.11
CA HIS A 117 3.59 -8.28 15.17
C HIS A 117 3.05 -7.60 16.43
N LEU A 118 2.08 -6.69 16.28
CA LEU A 118 1.46 -6.02 17.43
C LEU A 118 0.46 -6.91 18.18
N PHE A 119 -0.29 -7.73 17.46
CA PHE A 119 -1.47 -8.40 18.02
C PHE A 119 -1.39 -9.93 18.05
N ALA A 120 -0.52 -10.57 17.27
CA ALA A 120 -0.35 -12.00 17.31
C ALA A 120 0.81 -12.40 18.24
N GLY A 121 0.62 -13.44 19.06
CA GLY A 121 1.64 -13.98 19.92
C GLY A 121 1.28 -14.02 21.40
N GLU A 122 2.30 -14.15 22.24
CA GLU A 122 2.16 -14.23 23.70
C GLU A 122 2.07 -12.81 24.30
N TYR A 123 1.20 -12.65 25.28
CA TYR A 123 1.06 -11.42 26.05
C TYR A 123 1.65 -11.61 27.44
N SER A 124 2.38 -10.61 27.92
CA SER A 124 3.06 -10.65 29.23
C SER A 124 2.09 -10.71 30.41
N ASP A 125 0.88 -10.19 30.23
CA ASP A 125 -0.17 -10.08 31.25
C ASP A 125 -1.24 -11.17 31.14
N HIS A 126 -1.14 -12.04 30.12
CA HIS A 126 -2.13 -13.08 29.89
C HIS A 126 -1.51 -14.36 29.31
N PRO A 127 -1.85 -15.55 29.85
CA PRO A 127 -1.28 -16.82 29.41
C PRO A 127 -1.73 -17.27 28.01
N CYS A 128 -2.70 -16.61 27.41
CA CYS A 128 -3.23 -16.98 26.10
C CYS A 128 -2.42 -16.34 24.97
N ARG A 129 -2.22 -17.13 23.92
CA ARG A 129 -1.73 -16.62 22.64
C ARG A 129 -2.91 -16.10 21.83
N LYS A 130 -2.76 -14.92 21.22
CA LYS A 130 -3.73 -14.41 20.26
C LYS A 130 -3.29 -14.74 18.84
N ILE A 131 -4.24 -15.13 18.03
CA ILE A 131 -4.07 -15.40 16.61
C ILE A 131 -4.99 -14.47 15.85
N LEU A 132 -4.45 -13.74 14.88
CA LEU A 132 -5.26 -12.94 13.96
C LEU A 132 -5.67 -13.85 12.80
N LEU A 133 -6.97 -14.00 12.63
CA LEU A 133 -7.54 -14.68 11.48
C LEU A 133 -8.16 -13.62 10.56
N PRO A 134 -7.96 -13.73 9.24
CA PRO A 134 -8.71 -12.91 8.30
C PRO A 134 -10.20 -13.21 8.41
N PRO A 135 -11.07 -12.22 8.17
CA PRO A 135 -12.51 -12.39 8.15
C PRO A 135 -12.96 -13.31 7.01
#